data_7dc6c287c310585b5302af0a4d193f99
#
_entry.id   7dc6c287c310585b5302af0a4d193f99
#
_cell.length_a   1.000
_cell.length_b   1.000
_cell.length_c   1.000
_cell.angle_alpha   90.00
_cell.angle_beta   90.00
_cell.angle_gamma   90.00
#
_symmetry.space_group_name_H-M   'P 1'
#
loop_
_entity.id
_entity.type
_entity.pdbx_description
1 polymer ?
#
loop_
_entity_poly.entity_id
_entity_poly.type
_entity_poly.pdbx_seq_one_letter_code
_entity_poly.pdbx_strand_id
1 'polypeptide(L)'
;GIRPKHGLDYQIRTKAYKAGKWFLKATGQNEKLEELQNRSGSEDYRNAKGVMRPTFVKVVNDDVSDILKDVKCSVLLVWGDQDTAAPLWMGQMMEKTMPDAGLAIFEGDDHWAYWHQAARFNAVLDIFLKGDVK
;
A
#
# COMPACT_ATOMS: atom_id res chain seq x y z
N GLY A 1 -1.67 -3.25 -5.34
CA GLY A 1 -0.95 -2.03 -4.94
C GLY A 1 0.27 -1.75 -5.80
N ILE A 2 0.99 -0.68 -5.49
CA ILE A 2 2.26 -0.35 -6.13
C ILE A 2 3.39 -0.87 -5.25
N ARG A 3 4.30 -1.66 -5.81
CA ARG A 3 5.43 -2.18 -5.04
C ARG A 3 6.55 -1.15 -4.94
N PRO A 4 7.02 -0.83 -3.72
CA PRO A 4 8.24 -0.06 -3.58
C PRO A 4 9.43 -0.86 -4.14
N LYS A 5 10.35 -0.19 -4.82
CA LYS A 5 11.65 -0.77 -5.15
C LYS A 5 12.44 -0.94 -3.85
N HIS A 6 12.44 -2.14 -3.33
CA HIS A 6 13.13 -2.45 -2.08
C HIS A 6 14.65 -2.46 -2.26
N GLY A 7 15.36 -1.74 -1.39
CA GLY A 7 16.81 -1.75 -1.33
C GLY A 7 17.39 -3.10 -0.92
N LEU A 8 18.73 -3.22 -1.02
CA LEU A 8 19.47 -4.45 -0.70
C LEU A 8 19.22 -4.94 0.73
N ASP A 9 19.12 -4.02 1.69
CA ASP A 9 18.85 -4.32 3.10
C ASP A 9 17.50 -5.05 3.29
N TYR A 10 16.46 -4.59 2.62
CA TYR A 10 15.16 -5.26 2.65
C TYR A 10 15.22 -6.67 2.06
N GLN A 11 15.97 -6.87 0.97
CA GLN A 11 16.13 -8.18 0.34
C GLN A 11 16.86 -9.15 1.27
N ILE A 12 17.89 -8.69 1.97
CA ILE A 12 18.65 -9.47 2.95
C ILE A 12 17.73 -9.87 4.12
N ARG A 13 17.00 -8.93 4.71
CA ARG A 13 16.03 -9.20 5.79
C ARG A 13 14.95 -10.19 5.37
N THR A 14 14.43 -10.05 4.16
CA THR A 14 13.41 -10.96 3.62
C THR A 14 13.96 -12.37 3.42
N LYS A 15 15.19 -12.52 2.93
CA LYS A 15 15.85 -13.82 2.78
C LYS A 15 16.12 -14.47 4.15
N ALA A 16 16.63 -13.70 5.13
CA ALA A 16 16.85 -14.18 6.49
C ALA A 16 15.54 -14.64 7.16
N TYR A 17 14.46 -13.86 7.00
CA TYR A 17 13.14 -14.24 7.49
C TYR A 17 12.63 -15.54 6.86
N LYS A 18 12.75 -15.68 5.53
CA LYS A 18 12.33 -16.91 4.82
C LYS A 18 13.13 -18.12 5.26
N ALA A 19 14.45 -17.97 5.44
CA ALA A 19 15.32 -19.04 5.93
C ALA A 19 14.95 -19.44 7.36
N GLY A 20 14.76 -18.50 8.28
CA GLY A 20 14.31 -18.76 9.65
C GLY A 20 12.95 -19.48 9.69
N LYS A 21 12.00 -19.01 8.89
CA LYS A 21 10.68 -19.64 8.76
C LYS A 21 10.77 -21.10 8.27
N TRP A 22 11.60 -21.35 7.26
CA TRP A 22 11.82 -22.69 6.74
C TRP A 22 12.44 -23.62 7.79
N PHE A 23 13.47 -23.13 8.50
CA PHE A 23 14.14 -23.89 9.55
C PHE A 23 13.19 -24.25 10.69
N LEU A 24 12.41 -23.29 11.21
CA LEU A 24 11.46 -23.52 12.29
C LEU A 24 10.34 -24.49 11.88
N LYS A 25 9.91 -24.42 10.62
CA LYS A 25 8.93 -25.36 10.07
C LYS A 25 9.52 -26.77 9.94
N ALA A 26 10.76 -26.90 9.47
CA ALA A 26 11.45 -28.20 9.31
C ALA A 26 11.74 -28.88 10.65
N THR A 27 11.98 -28.10 11.71
CA THR A 27 12.25 -28.59 13.07
C THR A 27 10.99 -28.76 13.93
N GLY A 28 9.80 -28.49 13.40
CA GLY A 28 8.53 -28.64 14.12
C GLY A 28 8.32 -27.62 15.26
N GLN A 29 9.12 -26.53 15.33
CA GLN A 29 9.03 -25.52 16.36
C GLN A 29 7.90 -24.51 16.06
N ASN A 30 6.65 -24.97 16.13
CA ASN A 30 5.47 -24.21 15.73
C ASN A 30 5.26 -22.93 16.56
N GLU A 31 5.52 -22.96 17.87
CA GLU A 31 5.39 -21.78 18.74
C GLU A 31 6.35 -20.65 18.32
N LYS A 32 7.63 -20.98 18.07
CA LYS A 32 8.61 -20.00 17.60
C LYS A 32 8.33 -19.53 16.18
N LEU A 33 7.75 -20.38 15.34
CA LEU A 33 7.31 -20.01 14.01
C LEU A 33 6.18 -18.97 14.08
N GLU A 34 5.23 -19.17 14.96
CA GLU A 34 4.12 -18.24 15.18
C GLU A 34 4.62 -16.91 15.77
N GLU A 35 5.54 -16.96 16.74
CA GLU A 35 6.19 -15.77 17.28
C GLU A 35 6.94 -14.97 16.20
N LEU A 36 7.73 -15.64 15.36
CA LEU A 36 8.45 -15.01 14.24
C LEU A 36 7.47 -14.34 13.27
N GLN A 37 6.35 -14.97 12.95
CA GLN A 37 5.32 -14.43 12.07
C GLN A 37 4.61 -13.22 12.70
N ASN A 38 4.33 -13.28 14.01
CA ASN A 38 3.67 -12.20 14.74
C ASN A 38 4.55 -10.96 14.91
N ARG A 39 5.87 -11.13 14.97
CA ARG A 39 6.84 -10.01 15.03
C ARG A 39 7.05 -9.33 13.67
N SER A 40 6.78 -10.02 12.57
CA SER A 40 7.21 -9.60 11.23
C SER A 40 6.09 -9.12 10.32
N GLY A 41 4.85 -8.99 10.80
CA GLY A 41 3.70 -8.61 9.97
C GLY A 41 2.98 -7.36 10.47
N SER A 42 2.22 -6.71 9.58
CA SER A 42 1.24 -5.69 9.97
C SER A 42 0.17 -6.30 10.88
N GLU A 43 -0.59 -5.45 11.57
CA GLU A 43 -1.69 -5.91 12.41
C GLU A 43 -2.70 -6.75 11.63
N ASP A 44 -3.06 -6.32 10.43
CA ASP A 44 -3.95 -7.05 9.52
C ASP A 44 -3.41 -8.45 9.16
N TYR A 45 -2.09 -8.54 8.90
CA TYR A 45 -1.45 -9.84 8.65
C TYR A 45 -1.51 -10.77 9.86
N ARG A 46 -1.32 -10.23 11.07
CA ARG A 46 -1.42 -11.01 12.31
C ARG A 46 -2.85 -11.51 12.57
N ASN A 47 -3.84 -10.64 12.30
CA ASN A 47 -5.25 -10.94 12.52
C ASN A 47 -5.84 -11.86 11.44
N ALA A 48 -5.25 -11.91 10.24
CA ALA A 48 -5.66 -12.80 9.17
C ALA A 48 -5.41 -14.27 9.52
N LYS A 49 -6.47 -15.09 9.59
CA LYS A 49 -6.40 -16.53 9.91
C LYS A 49 -6.88 -17.38 8.75
N GLY A 50 -6.49 -18.66 8.75
CA GLY A 50 -6.93 -19.64 7.74
C GLY A 50 -6.65 -19.17 6.32
N VAL A 51 -7.64 -19.23 5.45
CA VAL A 51 -7.58 -18.84 4.03
C VAL A 51 -7.35 -17.34 3.82
N MET A 52 -7.67 -16.50 4.82
CA MET A 52 -7.48 -15.06 4.73
C MET A 52 -6.01 -14.65 4.70
N ARG A 53 -5.14 -15.37 5.42
CA ARG A 53 -3.70 -15.04 5.47
C ARG A 53 -3.00 -15.19 4.11
N PRO A 54 -3.11 -16.31 3.38
CA PRO A 54 -2.52 -16.40 2.03
C PRO A 54 -3.18 -15.45 1.04
N THR A 55 -4.48 -15.19 1.14
CA THR A 55 -5.19 -14.21 0.30
C THR A 55 -4.64 -12.80 0.54
N PHE A 56 -4.51 -12.38 1.80
CA PHE A 56 -3.91 -11.10 2.17
C PHE A 56 -2.49 -10.95 1.60
N VAL A 57 -1.65 -11.96 1.78
CA VAL A 57 -0.28 -11.95 1.23
C VAL A 57 -0.28 -11.82 -0.30
N LYS A 58 -1.21 -12.47 -0.99
CA LYS A 58 -1.34 -12.36 -2.44
C LYS A 58 -1.73 -10.94 -2.84
N VAL A 59 -2.78 -10.38 -2.24
CA VAL A 59 -3.28 -9.04 -2.56
C VAL A 59 -2.25 -7.94 -2.28
N VAL A 60 -1.59 -7.98 -1.11
CA VAL A 60 -0.58 -6.98 -0.73
C VAL A 60 0.67 -7.07 -1.64
N ASN A 61 0.98 -8.26 -2.13
CA ASN A 61 2.10 -8.47 -3.04
C ASN A 61 1.72 -8.36 -4.51
N ASP A 62 0.48 -8.06 -4.84
CA ASP A 62 0.07 -7.82 -6.21
C ASP A 62 0.51 -6.43 -6.66
N ASP A 63 1.24 -6.37 -7.79
CA ASP A 63 1.76 -5.13 -8.35
C ASP A 63 0.94 -4.76 -9.58
N VAL A 64 0.24 -3.65 -9.48
CA VAL A 64 -0.63 -3.14 -10.55
C VAL A 64 0.01 -2.00 -11.35
N SER A 65 1.30 -1.74 -11.15
CA SER A 65 2.01 -0.62 -11.81
C SER A 65 1.90 -0.69 -13.33
N ASP A 66 1.96 -1.90 -13.90
CA ASP A 66 1.98 -2.09 -15.35
C ASP A 66 0.64 -1.76 -16.04
N ILE A 67 -0.48 -1.84 -15.28
CA ILE A 67 -1.82 -1.58 -15.83
C ILE A 67 -2.27 -0.12 -15.66
N LEU A 68 -1.54 0.70 -14.90
CA LEU A 68 -1.90 2.11 -14.66
C LEU A 68 -2.01 2.92 -15.95
N LYS A 69 -1.14 2.67 -16.93
CA LYS A 69 -1.15 3.30 -18.25
C LYS A 69 -2.41 2.97 -19.08
N ASP A 70 -3.11 1.91 -18.71
CA ASP A 70 -4.30 1.44 -19.43
C ASP A 70 -5.61 1.98 -18.86
N VAL A 71 -5.53 2.76 -17.76
CA VAL A 71 -6.68 3.46 -17.17
C VAL A 71 -7.13 4.56 -18.11
N LYS A 72 -8.37 4.48 -18.60
CA LYS A 72 -8.92 5.38 -19.63
C LYS A 72 -9.84 6.47 -19.09
N CYS A 73 -10.31 6.33 -17.84
CA CYS A 73 -11.13 7.35 -17.19
C CYS A 73 -10.25 8.39 -16.50
N SER A 74 -10.81 9.58 -16.28
CA SER A 74 -10.20 10.58 -15.42
C SER A 74 -10.12 10.07 -13.98
N VAL A 75 -9.00 10.32 -13.31
CA VAL A 75 -8.70 9.83 -11.95
C VAL A 75 -8.32 11.00 -11.05
N LEU A 76 -9.02 11.14 -9.94
CA LEU A 76 -8.62 12.01 -8.84
C LEU A 76 -7.91 11.18 -7.77
N LEU A 77 -6.65 11.48 -7.52
CA LEU A 77 -5.84 10.90 -6.45
C LEU A 77 -5.84 11.87 -5.27
N VAL A 78 -6.23 11.40 -4.09
CA VAL A 78 -6.20 12.18 -2.85
C VAL A 78 -5.20 11.54 -1.90
N TRP A 79 -4.25 12.34 -1.38
CA TRP A 79 -3.13 11.79 -0.61
C TRP A 79 -2.70 12.71 0.52
N GLY A 80 -2.50 12.17 1.72
CA GLY A 80 -1.81 12.85 2.80
C GLY A 80 -0.29 12.78 2.61
N ASP A 81 0.42 13.86 2.82
CA ASP A 81 1.89 13.88 2.66
C ASP A 81 2.64 13.15 3.80
N GLN A 82 1.96 12.93 4.94
CA GLN A 82 2.48 12.17 6.08
C GLN A 82 2.00 10.70 6.10
N ASP A 83 1.41 10.21 5.00
CA ASP A 83 0.95 8.83 4.92
C ASP A 83 2.12 7.85 4.92
N THR A 84 2.24 7.09 6.01
CA THR A 84 3.27 6.05 6.18
C THR A 84 2.82 4.68 5.67
N ALA A 85 1.51 4.46 5.52
CA ALA A 85 0.96 3.20 5.01
C ALA A 85 1.04 3.15 3.48
N ALA A 86 0.72 4.25 2.82
CA ALA A 86 0.88 4.46 1.38
C ALA A 86 1.66 5.76 1.15
N PRO A 87 3.00 5.74 1.14
CA PRO A 87 3.81 6.95 1.00
C PRO A 87 3.49 7.77 -0.24
N LEU A 88 3.56 9.10 -0.14
CA LEU A 88 3.17 10.07 -1.17
C LEU A 88 3.78 9.78 -2.57
N TRP A 89 5.02 9.22 -2.62
CA TRP A 89 5.64 8.88 -3.90
C TRP A 89 4.80 7.88 -4.73
N MET A 90 3.94 7.06 -4.09
CA MET A 90 3.03 6.16 -4.81
C MET A 90 1.96 6.94 -5.56
N GLY A 91 1.35 7.95 -4.93
CA GLY A 91 0.40 8.85 -5.57
C GLY A 91 1.04 9.62 -6.73
N GLN A 92 2.24 10.15 -6.53
CA GLN A 92 3.01 10.85 -7.58
C GLN A 92 3.36 9.92 -8.76
N MET A 93 3.69 8.66 -8.50
CA MET A 93 3.95 7.69 -9.55
C MET A 93 2.66 7.35 -10.32
N MET A 94 1.53 7.20 -9.62
CA MET A 94 0.22 6.97 -10.25
C MET A 94 -0.16 8.13 -11.17
N GLU A 95 -0.10 9.36 -10.68
CA GLU A 95 -0.35 10.58 -11.46
C GLU A 95 0.49 10.64 -12.73
N LYS A 96 1.79 10.36 -12.59
CA LYS A 96 2.72 10.39 -13.73
C LYS A 96 2.47 9.28 -14.74
N THR A 97 1.92 8.15 -14.32
CA THR A 97 1.79 6.94 -15.16
C THR A 97 0.43 6.83 -15.82
N MET A 98 -0.62 7.28 -15.14
CA MET A 98 -1.97 7.28 -15.70
C MET A 98 -2.13 8.40 -16.74
N PRO A 99 -2.85 8.16 -17.85
CA PRO A 99 -3.03 9.14 -18.94
C PRO A 99 -3.79 10.39 -18.52
N ASP A 100 -4.74 10.27 -17.60
CA ASP A 100 -5.62 11.37 -17.14
C ASP A 100 -5.83 11.24 -15.63
N ALA A 101 -4.84 11.70 -14.86
CA ALA A 101 -4.88 11.68 -13.39
C ALA A 101 -4.40 13.01 -12.81
N GLY A 102 -5.07 13.48 -11.78
CA GLY A 102 -4.67 14.64 -10.97
C GLY A 102 -4.46 14.22 -9.51
N LEU A 103 -3.39 14.72 -8.88
CA LEU A 103 -3.06 14.45 -7.49
C LEU A 103 -3.31 15.65 -6.58
N ALA A 104 -4.25 15.52 -5.66
CA ALA A 104 -4.52 16.47 -4.58
C ALA A 104 -3.77 16.05 -3.32
N ILE A 105 -2.73 16.80 -2.95
CA ILE A 105 -1.92 16.55 -1.75
C ILE A 105 -2.51 17.30 -0.57
N PHE A 106 -2.76 16.60 0.53
CA PHE A 106 -3.28 17.12 1.80
C PHE A 106 -2.11 17.22 2.78
N GLU A 107 -1.58 18.45 2.90
CA GLU A 107 -0.42 18.76 3.70
C GLU A 107 -0.68 18.54 5.20
N GLY A 108 0.30 17.94 5.89
CA GLY A 108 0.25 17.65 7.33
C GLY A 108 -0.66 16.48 7.70
N ASP A 109 -1.19 15.75 6.72
CA ASP A 109 -2.17 14.70 6.95
C ASP A 109 -1.67 13.30 6.56
N ASP A 110 -2.30 12.30 7.14
CA ASP A 110 -1.97 10.87 6.99
C ASP A 110 -2.90 10.14 6.00
N HIS A 111 -3.04 8.82 6.17
CA HIS A 111 -3.89 7.95 5.35
C HIS A 111 -5.38 8.33 5.37
N TRP A 112 -5.82 9.09 6.38
CA TRP A 112 -7.19 9.50 6.59
C TRP A 112 -7.46 10.98 6.23
N ALA A 113 -6.64 11.55 5.36
CA ALA A 113 -6.70 12.94 4.93
C ALA A 113 -8.11 13.39 4.47
N TYR A 114 -8.82 12.55 3.74
CA TYR A 114 -10.19 12.79 3.30
C TYR A 114 -11.18 12.95 4.47
N TRP A 115 -10.91 12.30 5.60
CA TRP A 115 -11.74 12.39 6.80
C TRP A 115 -11.37 13.61 7.65
N HIS A 116 -10.07 13.83 7.87
CA HIS A 116 -9.59 14.92 8.71
C HIS A 116 -9.87 16.29 8.05
N GLN A 117 -9.74 16.38 6.74
CA GLN A 117 -9.99 17.60 5.96
C GLN A 117 -11.21 17.44 5.05
N ALA A 118 -12.33 16.94 5.59
CA ALA A 118 -13.53 16.62 4.82
C ALA A 118 -14.08 17.80 3.99
N ALA A 119 -14.01 19.02 4.49
CA ALA A 119 -14.46 20.21 3.74
C ALA A 119 -13.60 20.44 2.48
N ARG A 120 -12.27 20.30 2.60
CA ARG A 120 -11.34 20.41 1.47
C ARG A 120 -11.51 19.26 0.49
N PHE A 121 -11.67 18.04 1.01
CA PHE A 121 -11.94 16.87 0.19
C PHE A 121 -13.20 17.05 -0.65
N ASN A 122 -14.30 17.48 -0.04
CA ASN A 122 -15.55 17.70 -0.75
C ASN A 122 -15.42 18.79 -1.83
N ALA A 123 -14.68 19.88 -1.56
CA ALA A 123 -14.45 20.93 -2.54
C ALA A 123 -13.65 20.43 -3.75
N VAL A 124 -12.58 19.66 -3.51
CA VAL A 124 -11.76 19.04 -4.58
C VAL A 124 -12.58 18.04 -5.39
N LEU A 125 -13.38 17.21 -4.71
CA LEU A 125 -14.26 16.24 -5.34
C LEU A 125 -15.33 16.92 -6.21
N ASP A 126 -15.91 17.99 -5.73
CA ASP A 126 -16.93 18.78 -6.44
C ASP A 126 -16.39 19.35 -7.75
N ILE A 127 -15.17 19.91 -7.71
CA ILE A 127 -14.48 20.42 -8.90
C ILE A 127 -14.22 19.28 -9.90
N PHE A 128 -13.70 18.15 -9.41
CA PHE A 128 -13.42 16.99 -10.26
C PHE A 128 -14.69 16.46 -10.95
N LEU A 129 -15.80 16.32 -10.22
CA LEU A 129 -17.07 15.81 -10.75
C LEU A 129 -17.72 16.78 -11.74
N LYS A 130 -17.46 18.09 -11.66
CA LYS A 130 -17.93 19.09 -12.62
C LYS A 130 -17.10 19.14 -13.90
N GLY A 131 -16.01 18.39 -13.98
CA GLY A 131 -15.10 18.37 -15.12
C GLY A 131 -14.21 19.62 -15.24
N ASP A 132 -14.10 20.41 -14.17
CA ASP A 132 -13.30 21.65 -14.15
C ASP A 132 -11.82 21.40 -13.79
N VAL A 133 -11.45 20.14 -13.55
CA VAL A 133 -10.07 19.73 -13.32
C VAL A 133 -9.47 19.25 -14.64
N LYS A 134 -8.78 20.14 -15.31
CA LYS A 134 -7.82 19.85 -16.38
C LYS A 134 -6.43 20.12 -15.87
#